data_03ab9ea6b8f2251ac7f0d5b7b3823ea2
#
_entry.id   03ab9ea6b8f2251ac7f0d5b7b3823ea2
#
_cell.length_a   1.000
_cell.length_b   1.000
_cell.length_c   1.000
_cell.angle_alpha   90.00
_cell.angle_beta   90.00
_cell.angle_gamma   90.00
#
_symmetry.space_group_name_H-M   'P 1'
#
loop_
_entity.id
_entity.type
_entity.pdbx_description
1 polymer ?
#
loop_
_entity_poly.entity_id
_entity_poly.type
_entity_poly.pdbx_seq_one_letter_code
_entity_poly.pdbx_strand_id
1 'polypeptide(L)'
;NDNAALEAKIEKIWQDSKAVFYSPKTDLFYTRKVVDVPSPEDIAQLKPLKKNGKINWHGGGSGTEDCSMLGGIILAGLCDRYEVLKDDETKARAAAMCRGLILAATVHGDRGFIARGVSPEDCKSIYPGSSRDQYTHSIHGLWRY
;
A
#
# COMPACT_ATOMS: atom_id res chain seq x y z
N ASN A 1 14.18 30.24 -2.37
CA ASN A 1 14.91 29.06 -2.85
C ASN A 1 13.87 28.01 -3.31
N ASP A 2 13.76 27.82 -4.62
CA ASP A 2 12.70 26.99 -5.23
C ASP A 2 12.67 25.55 -4.67
N ASN A 3 13.81 25.02 -4.25
CA ASN A 3 13.92 23.69 -3.67
C ASN A 3 13.21 23.56 -2.31
N ALA A 4 13.28 24.57 -1.45
CA ALA A 4 12.61 24.52 -0.14
C ALA A 4 11.08 24.56 -0.29
N ALA A 5 10.57 25.33 -1.24
CA ALA A 5 9.14 25.36 -1.53
C ALA A 5 8.65 24.05 -2.14
N LEU A 6 9.46 23.41 -2.99
CA LEU A 6 9.17 22.09 -3.57
C LEU A 6 9.16 21.00 -2.48
N GLU A 7 10.15 21.00 -1.59
CA GLU A 7 10.21 20.05 -0.47
C GLU A 7 9.00 20.18 0.46
N ALA A 8 8.62 21.40 0.81
CA ALA A 8 7.43 21.65 1.62
C ALA A 8 6.14 21.13 0.94
N LYS A 9 6.04 21.28 -0.39
CA LYS A 9 4.91 20.78 -1.17
C LYS A 9 4.89 19.25 -1.22
N ILE A 10 6.04 18.61 -1.41
CA ILE A 10 6.18 17.14 -1.39
C ILE A 10 5.75 16.60 -0.02
N GLU A 11 6.24 17.21 1.06
CA GLU A 11 5.91 16.79 2.42
C GLU A 11 4.40 16.95 2.70
N LYS A 12 3.80 18.05 2.27
CA LYS A 12 2.35 18.25 2.40
C LYS A 12 1.57 17.17 1.65
N ILE A 13 1.94 16.84 0.41
CA ILE A 13 1.28 15.78 -0.37
C ILE A 13 1.42 14.42 0.34
N TRP A 14 2.60 14.15 0.89
CA TRP A 14 2.84 12.93 1.66
C TRP A 14 1.91 12.83 2.87
N GLN A 15 1.84 13.88 3.70
CA GLN A 15 1.01 13.90 4.90
C GLN A 15 -0.49 13.81 4.57
N ASP A 16 -0.95 14.55 3.57
CA ASP A 16 -2.34 14.52 3.11
C ASP A 16 -2.72 13.12 2.60
N SER A 17 -1.84 12.49 1.80
CA SER A 17 -2.07 11.16 1.27
C SER A 17 -2.05 10.10 2.37
N LYS A 18 -1.09 10.20 3.30
CA LYS A 18 -0.98 9.29 4.44
C LYS A 18 -2.21 9.35 5.35
N ALA A 19 -2.71 10.55 5.62
CA ALA A 19 -3.88 10.75 6.48
C ALA A 19 -5.16 10.11 5.92
N VAL A 20 -5.25 9.90 4.61
CA VAL A 20 -6.48 9.42 3.95
C VAL A 20 -6.34 7.97 3.48
N PHE A 21 -5.19 7.60 2.92
CA PHE A 21 -5.04 6.38 2.12
C PHE A 21 -4.11 5.34 2.73
N TYR A 22 -3.40 5.64 3.81
CA TYR A 22 -2.43 4.74 4.43
C TYR A 22 -3.02 4.02 5.65
N SER A 23 -2.69 2.74 5.80
CA SER A 23 -2.97 1.98 7.03
C SER A 23 -1.67 1.68 7.79
N PRO A 24 -1.51 2.16 9.02
CA PRO A 24 -0.37 1.81 9.86
C PRO A 24 -0.42 0.34 10.32
N LYS A 25 -1.55 -0.36 10.17
CA LYS A 25 -1.69 -1.77 10.52
C LYS A 25 -1.05 -2.70 9.49
N THR A 26 -1.05 -2.28 8.23
CA THR A 26 -0.53 -3.06 7.09
C THR A 26 0.70 -2.44 6.46
N ASP A 27 1.04 -1.20 6.81
CA ASP A 27 2.08 -0.40 6.16
C ASP A 27 1.87 -0.26 4.62
N LEU A 28 0.61 -0.21 4.17
CA LEU A 28 0.24 -0.11 2.76
C LEU A 28 -0.60 1.14 2.48
N PHE A 29 -0.51 1.64 1.25
CA PHE A 29 -1.42 2.63 0.70
C PHE A 29 -2.55 1.96 -0.09
N TYR A 30 -3.73 2.56 -0.06
CA TYR A 30 -4.97 2.06 -0.66
C TYR A 30 -5.51 3.07 -1.67
N THR A 31 -6.33 2.62 -2.61
CA THR A 31 -7.06 3.50 -3.54
C THR A 31 -8.43 3.90 -3.00
N ARG A 32 -8.64 3.76 -1.69
CA ARG A 32 -9.81 4.21 -0.93
C ARG A 32 -9.39 4.85 0.39
N LYS A 33 -10.30 5.61 0.99
CA LYS A 33 -10.12 6.09 2.37
C LYS A 33 -9.97 4.90 3.31
N VAL A 34 -8.93 4.92 4.12
CA VAL A 34 -8.71 3.95 5.20
C VAL A 34 -9.28 4.53 6.49
N VAL A 35 -10.04 3.73 7.21
CA VAL A 35 -10.57 4.06 8.53
C VAL A 35 -10.09 3.01 9.54
N ASP A 36 -9.70 3.45 10.73
CA ASP A 36 -9.14 2.55 11.75
C ASP A 36 -10.13 1.51 12.26
N VAL A 37 -11.38 1.93 12.40
CA VAL A 37 -12.52 1.06 12.73
C VAL A 37 -13.61 1.36 11.73
N PRO A 38 -13.77 0.54 10.67
CA PRO A 38 -14.81 0.77 9.69
C PRO A 38 -16.19 0.63 10.34
N SER A 39 -17.04 1.62 10.10
CA SER A 39 -18.44 1.52 10.48
C SER A 39 -19.18 0.51 9.58
N PRO A 40 -20.37 0.03 9.97
CA PRO A 40 -21.20 -0.78 9.08
C PRO A 40 -21.47 -0.08 7.74
N GLU A 41 -21.59 1.24 7.74
CA GLU A 41 -21.80 2.05 6.55
C GLU A 41 -20.53 2.08 5.65
N ASP A 42 -19.34 2.19 6.26
CA ASP A 42 -18.07 2.10 5.50
C ASP A 42 -17.93 0.73 4.84
N ILE A 43 -18.25 -0.34 5.57
CA ILE A 43 -18.24 -1.72 5.04
C ILE A 43 -19.27 -1.89 3.92
N ALA A 44 -20.47 -1.32 4.06
CA ALA A 44 -21.52 -1.38 3.06
C ALA A 44 -21.16 -0.64 1.75
N GLN A 45 -20.27 0.36 1.82
CA GLN A 45 -19.75 1.07 0.66
C GLN A 45 -18.69 0.27 -0.11
N LEU A 46 -18.07 -0.75 0.50
CA LEU A 46 -17.19 -1.67 -0.20
C LEU A 46 -18.05 -2.45 -1.19
N LYS A 47 -17.83 -2.25 -2.51
CA LYS A 47 -18.57 -2.99 -3.54
C LYS A 47 -18.08 -4.43 -3.58
N PRO A 48 -18.77 -5.39 -2.97
CA PRO A 48 -18.33 -6.77 -2.98
C PRO A 48 -18.51 -7.35 -4.37
N LEU A 49 -17.43 -7.78 -5.00
CA LEU A 49 -17.52 -8.61 -6.18
C LEU A 49 -17.84 -10.04 -5.76
N LYS A 50 -18.85 -10.63 -6.39
CA LYS A 50 -19.13 -12.05 -6.24
C LYS A 50 -18.09 -12.84 -7.02
N LYS A 51 -17.34 -13.70 -6.34
CA LYS A 51 -16.50 -14.71 -6.97
C LYS A 51 -17.02 -16.09 -6.57
N ASN A 52 -17.36 -16.91 -7.55
CA ASN A 52 -17.95 -18.25 -7.34
C ASN A 52 -19.20 -18.22 -6.43
N GLY A 53 -20.06 -17.22 -6.60
CA GLY A 53 -21.27 -17.04 -5.82
C GLY A 53 -21.08 -16.52 -4.39
N LYS A 54 -19.82 -16.36 -3.92
CA LYS A 54 -19.51 -15.82 -2.59
C LYS A 54 -19.15 -14.34 -2.69
N ILE A 55 -19.54 -13.58 -1.69
CA ILE A 55 -19.17 -12.18 -1.54
C ILE A 55 -17.65 -12.13 -1.26
N ASN A 56 -16.92 -11.36 -2.07
CA ASN A 56 -15.52 -11.07 -1.85
C ASN A 56 -15.36 -9.57 -1.53
N TRP A 57 -15.25 -9.26 -0.26
CA TRP A 57 -15.10 -7.90 0.25
C TRP A 57 -13.81 -7.20 -0.22
N HIS A 58 -12.82 -7.95 -0.72
CA HIS A 58 -11.51 -7.44 -1.15
C HIS A 58 -11.29 -7.64 -2.65
N GLY A 59 -12.36 -7.83 -3.41
CA GLY A 59 -12.32 -7.93 -4.86
C GLY A 59 -12.15 -6.59 -5.56
N GLY A 60 -12.28 -6.59 -6.89
CA GLY A 60 -12.19 -5.37 -7.69
C GLY A 60 -13.20 -4.30 -7.23
N GLY A 61 -12.77 -3.05 -7.18
CA GLY A 61 -13.54 -1.92 -6.65
C GLY A 61 -13.51 -1.79 -5.13
N SER A 62 -12.78 -2.66 -4.41
CA SER A 62 -12.62 -2.57 -2.95
C SER A 62 -11.56 -1.55 -2.51
N GLY A 63 -10.74 -1.05 -3.43
CA GLY A 63 -9.63 -0.15 -3.15
C GLY A 63 -8.38 -0.85 -2.61
N THR A 64 -8.32 -2.19 -2.69
CA THR A 64 -7.15 -3.01 -2.31
C THR A 64 -6.41 -3.57 -3.53
N GLU A 65 -6.82 -3.16 -4.74
CA GLU A 65 -6.33 -3.74 -5.99
C GLU A 65 -4.89 -3.39 -6.33
N ASP A 66 -4.38 -2.26 -5.85
CA ASP A 66 -3.11 -1.70 -6.30
C ASP A 66 -2.12 -1.40 -5.17
N CYS A 67 -2.38 -1.92 -3.97
CA CYS A 67 -1.55 -1.62 -2.79
C CYS A 67 -0.09 -2.05 -2.99
N SER A 68 0.16 -3.23 -3.56
CA SER A 68 1.52 -3.73 -3.77
C SER A 68 2.24 -2.97 -4.88
N MET A 69 1.54 -2.61 -5.96
CA MET A 69 2.09 -1.74 -7.00
C MET A 69 2.46 -0.36 -6.45
N LEU A 70 1.54 0.30 -5.75
CA LEU A 70 1.77 1.60 -5.12
C LEU A 70 2.89 1.53 -4.09
N GLY A 71 2.88 0.50 -3.24
CA GLY A 71 3.94 0.28 -2.24
C GLY A 71 5.32 0.16 -2.87
N GLY A 72 5.44 -0.57 -3.98
CA GLY A 72 6.70 -0.72 -4.71
C GLY A 72 7.20 0.58 -5.33
N ILE A 73 6.30 1.36 -5.95
CA ILE A 73 6.63 2.68 -6.53
C ILE A 73 7.08 3.64 -5.43
N ILE A 74 6.32 3.71 -4.34
CA ILE A 74 6.62 4.60 -3.20
C ILE A 74 7.96 4.20 -2.56
N LEU A 75 8.20 2.90 -2.34
CA LEU A 75 9.43 2.40 -1.76
C LEU A 75 10.65 2.79 -2.60
N ALA A 76 10.60 2.61 -3.93
CA ALA A 76 11.68 3.02 -4.81
C ALA A 76 11.97 4.52 -4.71
N GLY A 77 10.93 5.36 -4.75
CA GLY A 77 11.07 6.81 -4.60
C GLY A 77 11.62 7.23 -3.22
N LEU A 78 11.25 6.52 -2.14
CA LEU A 78 11.81 6.77 -0.80
C LEU A 78 13.28 6.35 -0.71
N CYS A 79 13.68 5.29 -1.40
CA CYS A 79 15.10 4.91 -1.48
C CYS A 79 15.91 5.97 -2.21
N ASP A 80 15.44 6.46 -3.35
CA ASP A 80 16.08 7.54 -4.09
C ASP A 80 16.18 8.83 -3.25
N ARG A 81 15.10 9.19 -2.55
CA ARG A 81 15.11 10.33 -1.63
C ARG A 81 16.11 10.14 -0.49
N TYR A 82 16.19 8.94 0.08
CA TYR A 82 17.15 8.64 1.15
C TYR A 82 18.60 8.71 0.66
N GLU A 83 18.89 8.32 -0.56
CA GLU A 83 20.23 8.46 -1.11
C GLU A 83 20.70 9.92 -1.13
N VAL A 84 19.79 10.86 -1.30
CA VAL A 84 20.08 12.30 -1.34
C VAL A 84 20.09 12.93 0.06
N LEU A 85 19.07 12.67 0.88
CA LEU A 85 18.84 13.39 2.13
C LEU A 85 19.52 12.73 3.32
N LYS A 86 19.65 11.39 3.32
CA LYS A 86 20.20 10.58 4.43
C LYS A 86 19.49 10.80 5.79
N ASP A 87 18.23 11.23 5.77
CA ASP A 87 17.47 11.51 6.99
C ASP A 87 16.74 10.28 7.52
N ASP A 88 16.61 10.20 8.85
CA ASP A 88 16.01 9.07 9.54
C ASP A 88 14.51 8.92 9.24
N GLU A 89 13.81 10.01 8.95
CA GLU A 89 12.39 9.97 8.63
C GLU A 89 12.13 9.27 7.29
N THR A 90 12.88 9.64 6.24
CA THR A 90 12.79 8.97 4.93
C THR A 90 13.15 7.48 5.06
N LYS A 91 14.18 7.15 5.84
CA LYS A 91 14.54 5.76 6.14
C LYS A 91 13.41 4.99 6.82
N ALA A 92 12.77 5.60 7.82
CA ALA A 92 11.65 4.98 8.53
C ALA A 92 10.43 4.76 7.62
N ARG A 93 10.14 5.71 6.72
CA ARG A 93 9.08 5.59 5.70
C ARG A 93 9.37 4.44 4.73
N ALA A 94 10.62 4.32 4.25
CA ALA A 94 11.04 3.21 3.37
C ALA A 94 10.90 1.86 4.08
N ALA A 95 11.33 1.76 5.34
CA ALA A 95 11.19 0.55 6.13
C ALA A 95 9.73 0.14 6.32
N ALA A 96 8.82 1.09 6.52
CA ALA A 96 7.38 0.83 6.60
C ALA A 96 6.85 0.24 5.29
N MET A 97 7.14 0.88 4.14
CA MET A 97 6.73 0.35 2.84
C MET A 97 7.28 -1.05 2.56
N CYS A 98 8.52 -1.31 2.94
CA CYS A 98 9.13 -2.63 2.82
C CYS A 98 8.34 -3.68 3.63
N ARG A 99 7.97 -3.38 4.89
CA ARG A 99 7.13 -4.29 5.71
C ARG A 99 5.78 -4.56 5.07
N GLY A 100 5.12 -3.54 4.52
CA GLY A 100 3.83 -3.69 3.83
C GLY A 100 3.93 -4.62 2.61
N LEU A 101 4.98 -4.51 1.81
CA LEU A 101 5.22 -5.40 0.68
C LEU A 101 5.55 -6.83 1.12
N ILE A 102 6.33 -7.00 2.19
CA ILE A 102 6.59 -8.32 2.79
C ILE A 102 5.28 -8.95 3.29
N LEU A 103 4.42 -8.17 3.95
CA LEU A 103 3.10 -8.65 4.39
C LEU A 103 2.28 -9.13 3.19
N ALA A 104 2.20 -8.35 2.11
CA ALA A 104 1.45 -8.72 0.91
C ALA A 104 2.00 -9.97 0.21
N ALA A 105 3.29 -10.26 0.37
CA ALA A 105 3.94 -11.44 -0.19
C ALA A 105 3.88 -12.68 0.70
N THR A 106 3.53 -12.55 1.99
CA THR A 106 3.70 -13.66 2.96
C THR A 106 2.45 -14.03 3.74
N VAL A 107 1.50 -13.12 3.93
CA VAL A 107 0.33 -13.31 4.81
C VAL A 107 -0.55 -14.51 4.43
N HIS A 108 -0.58 -14.86 3.15
CA HIS A 108 -1.38 -15.97 2.60
C HIS A 108 -0.65 -17.34 2.58
N GLY A 109 0.67 -17.37 2.81
CA GLY A 109 1.47 -18.59 2.85
C GLY A 109 1.91 -19.16 1.49
N ASP A 110 1.43 -18.62 0.38
CA ASP A 110 1.76 -19.10 -0.97
C ASP A 110 3.10 -18.53 -1.46
N ARG A 111 4.08 -19.39 -1.63
CA ARG A 111 5.42 -18.98 -2.08
C ARG A 111 5.39 -18.46 -3.51
N GLY A 112 6.03 -17.30 -3.72
CA GLY A 112 6.15 -16.66 -5.03
C GLY A 112 4.90 -15.89 -5.46
N PHE A 113 3.84 -15.85 -4.65
CA PHE A 113 2.66 -15.04 -4.91
C PHE A 113 2.79 -13.69 -4.18
N ILE A 114 2.53 -12.60 -4.89
CA ILE A 114 2.40 -11.25 -4.31
C ILE A 114 0.95 -10.86 -4.45
N ALA A 115 0.23 -10.74 -3.34
CA ALA A 115 -1.14 -10.26 -3.34
C ALA A 115 -1.19 -8.79 -3.80
N ARG A 116 -2.26 -8.41 -4.48
CA ARG A 116 -2.47 -7.00 -4.89
C ARG A 116 -2.57 -6.06 -3.68
N GLY A 117 -3.14 -6.55 -2.59
CA GLY A 117 -3.23 -5.85 -1.33
C GLY A 117 -3.74 -6.74 -0.22
N VAL A 118 -3.57 -6.28 1.01
CA VAL A 118 -4.04 -6.91 2.24
C VAL A 118 -5.09 -6.00 2.87
N SER A 119 -6.17 -6.58 3.38
CA SER A 119 -7.24 -5.82 4.03
C SER A 119 -6.74 -5.08 5.28
N PRO A 120 -6.98 -3.78 5.40
CA PRO A 120 -6.62 -3.04 6.60
C PRO A 120 -7.56 -3.36 7.78
N GLU A 121 -8.71 -3.99 7.53
CA GLU A 121 -9.71 -4.34 8.54
C GLU A 121 -9.25 -5.50 9.42
N ASP A 122 -8.67 -6.54 8.82
CA ASP A 122 -8.23 -7.76 9.52
C ASP A 122 -6.74 -8.08 9.39
N CYS A 123 -6.02 -7.38 8.52
CA CYS A 123 -4.60 -7.58 8.21
C CYS A 123 -4.25 -9.01 7.72
N LYS A 124 -5.22 -9.73 7.18
CA LYS A 124 -5.11 -11.13 6.75
C LYS A 124 -5.75 -11.42 5.40
N SER A 125 -6.95 -10.90 5.18
CA SER A 125 -7.65 -11.11 3.91
C SER A 125 -6.92 -10.40 2.79
N ILE A 126 -6.77 -11.08 1.65
CA ILE A 126 -6.04 -10.56 0.50
C ILE A 126 -6.97 -10.35 -0.70
N TYR A 127 -6.58 -9.46 -1.59
CA TYR A 127 -7.16 -9.44 -2.93
C TYR A 127 -6.83 -10.76 -3.65
N PRO A 128 -7.82 -11.45 -4.24
CA PRO A 128 -7.67 -12.86 -4.66
C PRO A 128 -6.93 -13.07 -5.99
N GLY A 129 -6.15 -12.11 -6.41
CA GLY A 129 -5.38 -12.18 -7.64
C GLY A 129 -4.13 -11.33 -7.58
N SER A 130 -3.34 -11.41 -8.61
CA SER A 130 -2.17 -10.56 -8.83
C SER A 130 -2.09 -10.18 -10.31
N SER A 131 -1.09 -9.39 -10.68
CA SER A 131 -0.84 -8.98 -12.06
C SER A 131 0.64 -8.66 -12.25
N ARG A 132 1.06 -8.57 -13.51
CA ARG A 132 2.44 -8.29 -13.86
C ARG A 132 2.97 -7.00 -13.22
N ASP A 133 2.17 -5.95 -13.20
CA ASP A 133 2.52 -4.64 -12.60
C ASP A 133 2.72 -4.73 -11.08
N GLN A 134 1.92 -5.52 -10.37
CA GLN A 134 2.13 -5.77 -8.93
C GLN A 134 3.53 -6.36 -8.70
N TYR A 135 3.90 -7.40 -9.45
CA TYR A 135 5.23 -8.01 -9.35
C TYR A 135 6.34 -7.04 -9.75
N THR A 136 6.21 -6.38 -10.90
CA THR A 136 7.24 -5.50 -11.43
C THR A 136 7.60 -4.40 -10.45
N HIS A 137 6.59 -3.70 -9.93
CA HIS A 137 6.83 -2.56 -9.03
C HIS A 137 7.23 -3.02 -7.63
N SER A 138 6.63 -4.08 -7.09
CA SER A 138 7.02 -4.62 -5.77
C SER A 138 8.47 -5.10 -5.78
N ILE A 139 8.87 -5.89 -6.79
CA ILE A 139 10.23 -6.41 -6.91
C ILE A 139 11.22 -5.25 -7.11
N HIS A 140 10.88 -4.27 -7.96
CA HIS A 140 11.73 -3.10 -8.16
C HIS A 140 11.93 -2.32 -6.85
N GLY A 141 10.85 -2.04 -6.12
CA GLY A 141 10.94 -1.34 -4.84
C GLY A 141 11.77 -2.10 -3.79
N LEU A 142 11.54 -3.41 -3.66
CA LEU A 142 12.30 -4.26 -2.74
C LEU A 142 13.78 -4.38 -3.14
N TRP A 143 14.07 -4.41 -4.44
CA TRP A 143 15.46 -4.44 -4.93
C TRP A 143 16.19 -3.13 -4.67
N ARG A 144 15.49 -2.00 -4.73
CA ARG A 144 16.05 -0.68 -4.40
C ARG A 144 16.33 -0.49 -2.90
N TYR A 145 15.55 -1.14 -2.04
CA TYR A 145 15.68 -1.10 -0.59
C TYR A 145 16.86 -1.93 -0.08
#